data_0f446374ad5388206f08b17831e5c743
#
_entry.id   0f446374ad5388206f08b17831e5c743
#
_cell.length_a   1.000
_cell.length_b   1.000
_cell.length_c   1.000
_cell.angle_alpha   90.00
_cell.angle_beta   90.00
_cell.angle_gamma   90.00
#
_symmetry.space_group_name_H-M   'P 1'
#
loop_
_entity.id
_entity.type
_entity.pdbx_description
1 polymer ?
#
loop_
_entity_poly.entity_id
_entity_poly.type
_entity_poly.pdbx_seq_one_letter_code
_entity_poly.pdbx_strand_id
1 'polypeptide(L)'
;KDMTIALPETESAEVAPVVNVNMPNTTVTLSSNGGSTTIKEATASTAENTLVVDAGVTITKLIVKKGNVRVKKGATITAIERHSENSNVVKVFVESGAEYPDLSANESFEIVDAAIAEMEAVAKAGGNFILEQDVTLFRPLVVEGALTLDLNGHSIKAKTTGLEQVLKTKDAVVLVRRGAQLTVNDSSNGKGSIDYNGVESVYTAVKLTDGNDTGSEVAKLTVNGGTLKGYYYGISGNGTRHGTEVVINGGAITAANTEEGTAIYHPQDGLLTVNGGTVSAPTGIEMRSGTLTVNAGAIKSTVSTFDEKGNGSGTTMTGVAVAVSQHVTDKDLKVVINGGTLTGPYALYEKD
;
A
#
# COMPACT_ATOMS: atom_id res chain seq x y z
N LYS A 1 -24.71 4.68 -12.77
CA LYS A 1 -25.44 5.93 -12.44
C LYS A 1 -25.33 6.16 -10.94
N ASP A 2 -25.23 7.43 -10.54
CA ASP A 2 -25.25 7.86 -9.16
C ASP A 2 -26.47 8.73 -8.90
N MET A 3 -27.07 8.58 -7.73
CA MET A 3 -28.26 9.34 -7.31
C MET A 3 -28.10 9.74 -5.85
N THR A 4 -28.37 11.00 -5.53
CA THR A 4 -28.45 11.47 -4.15
C THR A 4 -29.88 11.74 -3.76
N ILE A 5 -30.30 11.20 -2.62
CA ILE A 5 -31.57 11.47 -1.98
C ILE A 5 -31.30 12.41 -0.80
N ALA A 6 -31.68 13.65 -0.95
CA ALA A 6 -31.63 14.61 0.15
C ALA A 6 -32.79 14.34 1.11
N LEU A 7 -32.45 14.17 2.38
CA LEU A 7 -33.42 13.88 3.44
C LEU A 7 -33.67 15.15 4.25
N PRO A 8 -34.90 15.36 4.73
CA PRO A 8 -35.19 16.50 5.62
C PRO A 8 -34.49 16.31 6.96
N GLU A 9 -34.17 17.39 7.63
CA GLU A 9 -33.72 17.34 9.01
C GLU A 9 -34.83 16.74 9.90
N THR A 10 -34.43 15.90 10.84
CA THR A 10 -35.35 15.30 11.82
C THR A 10 -34.99 15.77 13.23
N GLU A 11 -35.99 16.38 13.92
CA GLU A 11 -35.79 16.91 15.27
C GLU A 11 -35.79 15.80 16.36
N SER A 12 -36.32 14.62 16.06
CA SER A 12 -36.32 13.48 16.99
C SER A 12 -36.45 12.13 16.29
N ALA A 13 -35.98 11.07 16.97
CA ALA A 13 -36.10 9.69 16.48
C ALA A 13 -37.55 9.18 16.40
N GLU A 14 -38.49 9.78 17.13
CA GLU A 14 -39.90 9.38 17.15
C GLU A 14 -40.63 9.68 15.83
N VAL A 15 -40.19 10.72 15.10
CA VAL A 15 -40.74 11.16 13.81
C VAL A 15 -39.90 10.73 12.62
N ALA A 16 -38.91 9.89 12.87
CA ALA A 16 -37.94 9.49 11.85
C ALA A 16 -38.59 8.67 10.71
N PRO A 17 -38.30 8.99 9.45
CA PRO A 17 -38.90 8.31 8.30
C PRO A 17 -38.44 6.87 8.14
N VAL A 18 -39.27 6.09 7.44
CA VAL A 18 -38.87 4.81 6.85
C VAL A 18 -38.53 5.05 5.39
N VAL A 19 -37.35 4.60 4.96
CA VAL A 19 -36.82 4.83 3.60
C VAL A 19 -36.64 3.51 2.86
N ASN A 20 -37.30 3.37 1.71
CA ASN A 20 -37.10 2.21 0.83
C ASN A 20 -36.38 2.60 -0.42
N VAL A 21 -35.14 2.10 -0.57
CA VAL A 21 -34.31 2.28 -1.75
C VAL A 21 -34.39 1.02 -2.62
N ASN A 22 -35.06 1.13 -3.75
CA ASN A 22 -35.15 0.05 -4.74
C ASN A 22 -34.66 0.57 -6.10
N MET A 23 -33.36 0.67 -6.25
CA MET A 23 -32.67 1.26 -7.40
C MET A 23 -31.59 0.31 -7.93
N PRO A 24 -31.94 -0.77 -8.64
CA PRO A 24 -30.95 -1.67 -9.20
C PRO A 24 -30.05 -0.94 -10.19
N ASN A 25 -28.77 -1.28 -10.17
CA ASN A 25 -27.71 -0.70 -11.04
C ASN A 25 -27.44 0.81 -10.79
N THR A 26 -27.72 1.30 -9.58
CA THR A 26 -27.50 2.69 -9.22
C THR A 26 -26.86 2.76 -7.82
N THR A 27 -25.77 3.50 -7.67
CA THR A 27 -25.25 3.89 -6.36
C THR A 27 -26.16 4.97 -5.82
N VAL A 28 -26.75 4.76 -4.64
CA VAL A 28 -27.68 5.69 -4.01
C VAL A 28 -27.05 6.27 -2.76
N THR A 29 -26.95 7.58 -2.69
CA THR A 29 -26.48 8.31 -1.50
C THR A 29 -27.65 8.86 -0.72
N LEU A 30 -27.77 8.52 0.56
CA LEU A 30 -28.67 9.17 1.51
C LEU A 30 -27.89 10.31 2.17
N SER A 31 -28.35 11.54 2.01
CA SER A 31 -27.66 12.75 2.49
C SER A 31 -28.57 13.59 3.36
N SER A 32 -28.04 14.10 4.48
CA SER A 32 -28.71 15.06 5.36
C SER A 32 -28.68 16.51 4.82
N ASN A 33 -28.09 16.72 3.64
CA ASN A 33 -27.93 18.02 3.03
C ASN A 33 -27.18 19.06 3.92
N GLY A 34 -26.23 18.57 4.73
CA GLY A 34 -25.40 19.38 5.62
C GLY A 34 -25.92 19.52 7.07
N GLY A 35 -27.11 19.01 7.36
CA GLY A 35 -27.67 18.93 8.72
C GLY A 35 -27.52 17.54 9.35
N SER A 36 -28.43 17.21 10.25
CA SER A 36 -28.57 15.88 10.86
C SER A 36 -29.92 15.27 10.54
N THR A 37 -29.92 14.00 10.16
CA THR A 37 -31.15 13.28 9.84
C THR A 37 -31.10 11.87 10.44
N THR A 38 -32.18 11.50 11.14
CA THR A 38 -32.39 10.13 11.63
C THR A 38 -33.38 9.40 10.77
N ILE A 39 -33.06 8.20 10.34
CA ILE A 39 -33.93 7.26 9.63
C ILE A 39 -34.24 6.12 10.59
N LYS A 40 -35.54 5.87 10.87
CA LYS A 40 -35.95 4.77 11.73
C LYS A 40 -35.62 3.40 11.14
N GLU A 41 -35.96 3.22 9.88
CA GLU A 41 -35.65 2.00 9.14
C GLU A 41 -35.36 2.34 7.68
N ALA A 42 -34.32 1.75 7.14
CA ALA A 42 -34.02 1.80 5.71
C ALA A 42 -33.94 0.40 5.14
N THR A 43 -34.49 0.21 3.94
CA THR A 43 -34.35 -1.02 3.17
C THR A 43 -33.59 -0.69 1.88
N ALA A 44 -32.50 -1.41 1.60
CA ALA A 44 -31.65 -1.20 0.43
C ALA A 44 -31.72 -2.39 -0.54
N SER A 45 -32.00 -2.11 -1.79
CA SER A 45 -31.96 -3.04 -2.91
C SER A 45 -31.29 -2.38 -4.11
N THR A 46 -29.97 -2.35 -4.10
CA THR A 46 -29.13 -1.69 -5.13
C THR A 46 -28.46 -2.68 -6.10
N ALA A 47 -28.82 -3.95 -6.06
CA ALA A 47 -28.24 -5.05 -6.82
C ALA A 47 -26.71 -5.17 -6.57
N GLU A 48 -25.87 -4.95 -7.58
CA GLU A 48 -24.40 -5.01 -7.44
C GLU A 48 -23.78 -3.68 -7.00
N ASN A 49 -24.59 -2.64 -6.80
CA ASN A 49 -24.13 -1.31 -6.40
C ASN A 49 -24.17 -1.10 -4.88
N THR A 50 -23.97 0.13 -4.47
CA THR A 50 -23.77 0.49 -3.06
C THR A 50 -24.81 1.49 -2.60
N LEU A 51 -25.39 1.27 -1.40
CA LEU A 51 -26.05 2.31 -0.64
C LEU A 51 -24.99 3.10 0.14
N VAL A 52 -24.89 4.38 -0.11
CA VAL A 52 -23.99 5.29 0.61
C VAL A 52 -24.76 6.03 1.69
N VAL A 53 -24.30 5.93 2.93
CA VAL A 53 -24.82 6.69 4.07
C VAL A 53 -23.87 7.84 4.32
N ASP A 54 -24.29 9.07 4.01
CA ASP A 54 -23.48 10.27 4.06
C ASP A 54 -23.37 10.83 5.49
N ALA A 55 -22.41 11.74 5.69
CA ALA A 55 -22.20 12.42 6.97
C ALA A 55 -23.51 13.05 7.50
N GLY A 56 -23.70 13.00 8.82
CA GLY A 56 -24.92 13.52 9.47
C GLY A 56 -26.15 12.63 9.32
N VAL A 57 -26.09 11.50 8.62
CA VAL A 57 -27.21 10.55 8.52
C VAL A 57 -27.04 9.46 9.56
N THR A 58 -28.05 9.25 10.38
CA THR A 58 -28.17 8.14 11.33
C THR A 58 -29.27 7.18 10.87
N ILE A 59 -28.93 5.89 10.70
CA ILE A 59 -29.92 4.84 10.40
C ILE A 59 -30.02 3.93 11.61
N THR A 60 -31.21 3.89 12.24
CA THR A 60 -31.43 3.04 13.40
C THR A 60 -31.42 1.56 13.01
N LYS A 61 -32.07 1.20 11.89
CA LYS A 61 -32.05 -0.15 11.35
C LYS A 61 -31.95 -0.13 9.84
N LEU A 62 -30.90 -0.78 9.31
CA LEU A 62 -30.71 -0.97 7.88
C LEU A 62 -30.93 -2.44 7.50
N ILE A 63 -31.80 -2.69 6.52
CA ILE A 63 -32.06 -4.03 5.96
C ILE A 63 -31.50 -4.06 4.53
N VAL A 64 -30.50 -4.90 4.27
CA VAL A 64 -29.88 -5.03 2.96
C VAL A 64 -30.48 -6.21 2.19
N LYS A 65 -31.35 -5.91 1.22
CA LYS A 65 -31.92 -6.90 0.31
C LYS A 65 -30.98 -7.30 -0.80
N LYS A 66 -30.26 -6.33 -1.38
CA LYS A 66 -29.23 -6.55 -2.41
C LYS A 66 -28.25 -5.40 -2.41
N GLY A 67 -27.00 -5.67 -2.79
CA GLY A 67 -25.93 -4.69 -2.92
C GLY A 67 -25.06 -4.58 -1.68
N ASN A 68 -24.25 -3.54 -1.67
CA ASN A 68 -23.29 -3.23 -0.62
C ASN A 68 -23.67 -1.96 0.12
N VAL A 69 -22.99 -1.66 1.21
CA VAL A 69 -23.20 -0.46 2.01
C VAL A 69 -21.87 0.29 2.14
N ARG A 70 -21.88 1.61 2.04
CA ARG A 70 -20.76 2.48 2.41
C ARG A 70 -21.21 3.42 3.50
N VAL A 71 -20.48 3.43 4.60
CA VAL A 71 -20.73 4.30 5.75
C VAL A 71 -19.62 5.35 5.78
N LYS A 72 -19.99 6.60 5.50
CA LYS A 72 -19.04 7.70 5.46
C LYS A 72 -18.70 8.21 6.87
N LYS A 73 -17.58 8.88 6.98
CA LYS A 73 -17.19 9.59 8.21
C LYS A 73 -18.34 10.50 8.70
N GLY A 74 -18.68 10.36 9.98
CA GLY A 74 -19.79 11.13 10.58
C GLY A 74 -21.19 10.60 10.25
N ALA A 75 -21.30 9.44 9.61
CA ALA A 75 -22.54 8.69 9.48
C ALA A 75 -22.62 7.61 10.56
N THR A 76 -23.86 7.25 10.95
CA THR A 76 -24.12 6.22 11.98
C THR A 76 -25.11 5.19 11.49
N ILE A 77 -24.82 3.90 11.64
CA ILE A 77 -25.79 2.80 11.50
C ILE A 77 -25.82 2.05 12.82
N THR A 78 -26.97 2.06 13.50
CA THR A 78 -27.11 1.40 14.81
C THR A 78 -27.27 -0.11 14.69
N ALA A 79 -28.05 -0.57 13.70
CA ALA A 79 -28.22 -1.98 13.39
C ALA A 79 -28.26 -2.23 11.89
N ILE A 80 -27.66 -3.34 11.45
CA ILE A 80 -27.70 -3.77 10.06
C ILE A 80 -28.07 -5.25 9.97
N GLU A 81 -28.98 -5.57 9.07
CA GLU A 81 -29.48 -6.93 8.85
C GLU A 81 -29.40 -7.27 7.37
N ARG A 82 -28.96 -8.48 7.06
CA ARG A 82 -29.08 -9.04 5.70
C ARG A 82 -30.48 -9.64 5.57
N HIS A 83 -31.22 -9.22 4.55
CA HIS A 83 -32.53 -9.79 4.25
C HIS A 83 -32.42 -11.29 3.89
N SER A 84 -33.40 -12.09 4.31
CA SER A 84 -33.38 -13.55 4.07
C SER A 84 -33.29 -13.97 2.61
N GLU A 85 -33.76 -13.13 1.69
CA GLU A 85 -33.65 -13.36 0.25
C GLU A 85 -32.24 -13.04 -0.34
N ASN A 86 -31.37 -12.41 0.46
CA ASN A 86 -30.01 -12.10 0.03
C ASN A 86 -29.06 -13.23 0.44
N SER A 87 -28.60 -14.01 -0.53
CA SER A 87 -27.65 -15.11 -0.29
C SER A 87 -26.19 -14.65 -0.34
N ASN A 88 -25.91 -13.41 -0.76
CA ASN A 88 -24.55 -12.89 -0.90
C ASN A 88 -24.03 -12.32 0.43
N VAL A 89 -22.71 -12.37 0.62
CA VAL A 89 -22.04 -11.60 1.66
C VAL A 89 -22.19 -10.12 1.32
N VAL A 90 -22.65 -9.32 2.28
CA VAL A 90 -22.78 -7.87 2.12
C VAL A 90 -21.45 -7.21 2.50
N LYS A 91 -20.83 -6.49 1.58
CA LYS A 91 -19.66 -5.67 1.89
C LYS A 91 -20.09 -4.35 2.49
N VAL A 92 -19.52 -4.04 3.64
CA VAL A 92 -19.74 -2.78 4.35
C VAL A 92 -18.43 -2.00 4.32
N PHE A 93 -18.34 -1.05 3.38
CA PHE A 93 -17.21 -0.14 3.25
C PHE A 93 -17.33 0.96 4.31
N VAL A 94 -16.35 1.06 5.17
CA VAL A 94 -16.38 2.01 6.29
C VAL A 94 -15.26 3.03 6.16
N GLU A 95 -15.59 4.30 6.36
CA GLU A 95 -14.61 5.38 6.46
C GLU A 95 -14.22 5.58 7.93
N SER A 96 -13.00 6.06 8.16
CA SER A 96 -12.54 6.38 9.53
C SER A 96 -13.44 7.44 10.16
N GLY A 97 -13.99 7.14 11.35
CA GLY A 97 -14.96 7.99 12.03
C GLY A 97 -16.41 7.75 11.60
N ALA A 98 -16.70 6.68 10.85
CA ALA A 98 -18.04 6.12 10.69
C ALA A 98 -18.40 5.28 11.92
N GLU A 99 -19.67 5.31 12.32
CA GLU A 99 -20.21 4.48 13.40
C GLU A 99 -21.10 3.37 12.83
N TYR A 100 -20.84 2.14 13.21
CA TYR A 100 -21.57 0.97 12.75
C TYR A 100 -21.54 -0.14 13.82
N PRO A 101 -22.49 -1.10 13.80
CA PRO A 101 -22.50 -2.20 14.77
C PRO A 101 -21.31 -3.15 14.54
N ASP A 102 -20.87 -3.82 15.61
CA ASP A 102 -19.87 -4.89 15.49
C ASP A 102 -20.44 -6.07 14.68
N LEU A 103 -19.87 -6.30 13.51
CA LEU A 103 -20.25 -7.36 12.58
C LEU A 103 -19.18 -8.46 12.47
N SER A 104 -18.15 -8.41 13.29
CA SER A 104 -16.97 -9.31 13.20
C SER A 104 -17.31 -10.79 13.35
N ALA A 105 -18.39 -11.12 14.07
CA ALA A 105 -18.88 -12.48 14.27
C ALA A 105 -19.97 -12.90 13.26
N ASN A 106 -20.36 -12.02 12.33
CA ASN A 106 -21.48 -12.27 11.42
C ASN A 106 -20.98 -12.54 9.99
N GLU A 107 -20.90 -13.81 9.62
CA GLU A 107 -20.44 -14.26 8.29
C GLU A 107 -21.27 -13.72 7.11
N SER A 108 -22.42 -13.10 7.37
CA SER A 108 -23.23 -12.45 6.33
C SER A 108 -22.66 -11.11 5.88
N PHE A 109 -21.66 -10.58 6.59
CA PHE A 109 -21.07 -9.28 6.32
C PHE A 109 -19.55 -9.38 6.23
N GLU A 110 -18.98 -8.56 5.36
CA GLU A 110 -17.53 -8.31 5.23
C GLU A 110 -17.30 -6.82 5.47
N ILE A 111 -16.59 -6.47 6.54
CA ILE A 111 -16.18 -5.09 6.79
C ILE A 111 -14.94 -4.79 5.96
N VAL A 112 -14.99 -3.73 5.19
CA VAL A 112 -13.93 -3.29 4.28
C VAL A 112 -13.56 -1.85 4.62
N ASP A 113 -12.27 -1.59 4.87
CA ASP A 113 -11.79 -0.21 4.98
C ASP A 113 -11.93 0.47 3.60
N ALA A 114 -12.66 1.57 3.57
CA ALA A 114 -12.99 2.24 2.31
C ALA A 114 -11.75 2.85 1.64
N ALA A 115 -10.81 3.37 2.43
CA ALA A 115 -9.56 3.95 1.90
C ALA A 115 -8.68 2.86 1.27
N ILE A 116 -8.60 1.68 1.91
CA ILE A 116 -7.86 0.54 1.35
C ILE A 116 -8.51 0.07 0.05
N ALA A 117 -9.83 -0.08 0.02
CA ALA A 117 -10.54 -0.52 -1.19
C ALA A 117 -10.37 0.46 -2.36
N GLU A 118 -10.41 1.76 -2.11
CA GLU A 118 -10.16 2.80 -3.13
C GLU A 118 -8.71 2.77 -3.61
N MET A 119 -7.76 2.68 -2.68
CA MET A 119 -6.34 2.58 -3.01
C MET A 119 -6.05 1.34 -3.87
N GLU A 120 -6.62 0.17 -3.52
CA GLU A 120 -6.48 -1.06 -4.30
C GLU A 120 -7.08 -0.91 -5.71
N ALA A 121 -8.24 -0.25 -5.83
CA ALA A 121 -8.88 -0.01 -7.13
C ALA A 121 -8.02 0.89 -8.02
N VAL A 122 -7.46 1.97 -7.46
CA VAL A 122 -6.55 2.88 -8.19
C VAL A 122 -5.23 2.20 -8.51
N ALA A 123 -4.68 1.39 -7.61
CA ALA A 123 -3.45 0.63 -7.84
C ALA A 123 -3.59 -0.37 -9.00
N LYS A 124 -4.79 -0.93 -9.17
CA LYS A 124 -5.10 -1.83 -10.28
C LYS A 124 -5.35 -1.09 -11.59
N ALA A 125 -6.16 -0.04 -11.58
CA ALA A 125 -6.58 0.66 -12.79
C ALA A 125 -5.56 1.70 -13.29
N GLY A 126 -4.68 2.18 -12.41
CA GLY A 126 -3.87 3.38 -12.59
C GLY A 126 -4.59 4.64 -12.15
N GLY A 127 -3.83 5.65 -11.79
CA GLY A 127 -4.33 6.96 -11.34
C GLY A 127 -3.55 7.53 -10.17
N ASN A 128 -4.14 8.54 -9.53
CA ASN A 128 -3.55 9.21 -8.38
C ASN A 128 -4.35 8.84 -7.13
N PHE A 129 -3.64 8.59 -6.04
CA PHE A 129 -4.23 8.36 -4.73
C PHE A 129 -3.47 9.16 -3.66
N ILE A 130 -4.19 9.89 -2.83
CA ILE A 130 -3.63 10.67 -1.72
C ILE A 130 -4.14 10.03 -0.43
N LEU A 131 -3.23 9.68 0.48
CA LEU A 131 -3.61 9.22 1.81
C LEU A 131 -4.18 10.37 2.64
N GLU A 132 -5.33 10.15 3.24
CA GLU A 132 -5.95 11.08 4.18
C GLU A 132 -5.82 10.60 5.64
N GLN A 133 -5.34 9.38 5.83
CA GLN A 133 -5.14 8.72 7.12
C GLN A 133 -4.13 7.59 7.03
N ASP A 134 -3.62 7.12 8.17
CA ASP A 134 -2.85 5.88 8.24
C ASP A 134 -3.74 4.70 7.83
N VAL A 135 -3.18 3.78 7.05
CA VAL A 135 -3.86 2.53 6.68
C VAL A 135 -3.04 1.31 7.11
N THR A 136 -3.74 0.26 7.53
CA THR A 136 -3.13 -1.01 7.90
C THR A 136 -3.60 -2.11 6.98
N LEU A 137 -2.68 -2.65 6.20
CA LEU A 137 -2.94 -3.70 5.23
C LEU A 137 -2.90 -5.08 5.88
N PHE A 138 -3.83 -5.94 5.53
CA PHE A 138 -3.80 -7.37 5.87
C PHE A 138 -3.24 -8.23 4.73
N ARG A 139 -3.08 -7.66 3.54
CA ARG A 139 -2.45 -8.27 2.37
C ARG A 139 -1.61 -7.21 1.63
N PRO A 140 -0.62 -7.59 0.82
CA PRO A 140 0.13 -6.63 0.00
C PRO A 140 -0.78 -5.79 -0.90
N LEU A 141 -0.48 -4.48 -1.00
CA LEU A 141 -1.04 -3.64 -2.04
C LEU A 141 -0.39 -4.03 -3.38
N VAL A 142 -1.18 -4.52 -4.31
CA VAL A 142 -0.70 -4.92 -5.64
C VAL A 142 -0.93 -3.81 -6.64
N VAL A 143 0.16 -3.27 -7.19
CA VAL A 143 0.14 -2.25 -8.24
C VAL A 143 0.21 -2.95 -9.60
N GLU A 144 -0.85 -2.87 -10.38
CA GLU A 144 -0.99 -3.44 -11.72
C GLU A 144 -1.04 -2.37 -12.81
N GLY A 145 -1.43 -1.14 -12.46
CA GLY A 145 -1.46 0.03 -13.33
C GLY A 145 -0.34 1.04 -13.06
N ALA A 146 -0.50 2.25 -13.55
CA ALA A 146 0.38 3.38 -13.23
C ALA A 146 -0.20 4.16 -12.04
N LEU A 147 0.26 3.84 -10.82
CA LEU A 147 -0.17 4.49 -9.58
C LEU A 147 0.78 5.63 -9.20
N THR A 148 0.23 6.83 -8.99
CA THR A 148 0.88 7.91 -8.24
C THR A 148 0.28 7.96 -6.85
N LEU A 149 1.06 7.60 -5.84
CA LEU A 149 0.68 7.54 -4.44
C LEU A 149 1.32 8.70 -3.69
N ASP A 150 0.52 9.59 -3.12
CA ASP A 150 0.99 10.61 -2.17
C ASP A 150 0.70 10.13 -0.74
N LEU A 151 1.74 9.93 0.02
CA LEU A 151 1.64 9.53 1.43
C LEU A 151 1.07 10.65 2.30
N ASN A 152 1.24 11.92 1.91
CA ASN A 152 0.66 13.09 2.59
C ASN A 152 0.83 13.05 4.13
N GLY A 153 1.97 12.56 4.60
CA GLY A 153 2.30 12.44 6.02
C GLY A 153 1.75 11.22 6.73
N HIS A 154 1.01 10.37 6.02
CA HIS A 154 0.42 9.16 6.57
C HIS A 154 1.22 7.91 6.23
N SER A 155 0.90 6.82 6.91
CA SER A 155 1.62 5.56 6.76
C SER A 155 0.75 4.46 6.20
N ILE A 156 1.34 3.68 5.30
CA ILE A 156 0.84 2.35 4.92
C ILE A 156 1.63 1.32 5.72
N LYS A 157 0.95 0.57 6.58
CA LYS A 157 1.56 -0.38 7.51
C LYS A 157 1.07 -1.81 7.25
N ALA A 158 1.94 -2.79 7.45
CA ALA A 158 1.50 -4.18 7.53
C ALA A 158 0.73 -4.41 8.85
N LYS A 159 -0.26 -5.31 8.83
CA LYS A 159 -0.94 -5.77 10.04
C LYS A 159 0.05 -6.51 10.95
N THR A 160 -0.01 -6.29 12.26
CA THR A 160 0.90 -6.87 13.24
C THR A 160 0.93 -8.40 13.28
N THR A 161 -0.11 -9.06 12.77
CA THR A 161 -0.17 -10.51 12.61
C THR A 161 0.45 -11.03 11.30
N GLY A 162 1.04 -10.12 10.49
CA GLY A 162 1.57 -10.42 9.17
C GLY A 162 0.57 -10.23 8.04
N LEU A 163 1.05 -10.38 6.82
CA LEU A 163 0.26 -10.22 5.61
C LEU A 163 -0.23 -11.59 5.09
N GLU A 164 -1.45 -11.62 4.59
CA GLU A 164 -1.96 -12.76 3.83
C GLU A 164 -1.28 -12.82 2.47
N GLN A 165 -1.12 -14.04 1.96
CA GLN A 165 -0.44 -14.24 0.70
C GLN A 165 -1.33 -13.85 -0.49
N VAL A 166 -0.84 -12.93 -1.34
CA VAL A 166 -1.39 -12.67 -2.67
C VAL A 166 -0.32 -12.96 -3.72
N LEU A 167 -0.69 -13.60 -4.81
CA LEU A 167 0.20 -13.87 -5.94
C LEU A 167 1.56 -14.48 -5.53
N LYS A 168 1.57 -15.30 -4.49
CA LYS A 168 2.77 -15.89 -3.86
C LYS A 168 3.67 -14.90 -3.10
N THR A 169 3.26 -13.66 -2.93
CA THR A 169 3.94 -12.65 -2.12
C THR A 169 3.15 -12.39 -0.83
N LYS A 170 3.83 -12.47 0.29
CA LYS A 170 3.35 -12.05 1.62
C LYS A 170 4.42 -11.27 2.39
N ASP A 171 5.58 -11.13 1.79
CA ASP A 171 6.80 -10.57 2.37
C ASP A 171 7.05 -9.11 1.96
N ALA A 172 6.07 -8.46 1.36
CA ALA A 172 6.15 -7.05 0.98
C ALA A 172 4.88 -6.29 1.32
N VAL A 173 5.01 -5.02 1.73
CA VAL A 173 3.86 -4.14 1.96
C VAL A 173 3.21 -3.76 0.63
N VAL A 174 4.04 -3.42 -0.36
CA VAL A 174 3.61 -3.08 -1.73
C VAL A 174 4.34 -3.94 -2.74
N LEU A 175 3.60 -4.52 -3.68
CA LEU A 175 4.11 -5.28 -4.81
C LEU A 175 3.83 -4.54 -6.11
N VAL A 176 4.87 -4.17 -6.85
CA VAL A 176 4.76 -3.58 -8.20
C VAL A 176 4.90 -4.68 -9.24
N ARG A 177 3.81 -4.94 -9.97
CA ARG A 177 3.80 -5.97 -11.01
C ARG A 177 4.58 -5.52 -12.25
N ARG A 178 4.88 -6.48 -13.06
CA ARG A 178 5.47 -6.30 -14.37
C ARG A 178 4.56 -5.45 -15.25
N GLY A 179 5.11 -4.46 -15.96
CA GLY A 179 4.36 -3.48 -16.75
C GLY A 179 3.70 -2.37 -15.93
N ALA A 180 3.68 -2.51 -14.59
CA ALA A 180 3.14 -1.49 -13.71
C ALA A 180 4.17 -0.44 -13.32
N GLN A 181 3.68 0.70 -12.86
CA GLN A 181 4.49 1.82 -12.38
C GLN A 181 3.96 2.32 -11.04
N LEU A 182 4.85 2.48 -10.08
CA LEU A 182 4.55 3.16 -8.81
C LEU A 182 5.40 4.43 -8.70
N THR A 183 4.76 5.56 -8.45
CA THR A 183 5.39 6.80 -8.02
C THR A 183 4.98 7.09 -6.59
N VAL A 184 5.94 7.19 -5.68
CA VAL A 184 5.71 7.54 -4.27
C VAL A 184 6.11 8.99 -4.04
N ASN A 185 5.13 9.79 -3.66
CA ASN A 185 5.31 11.16 -3.19
C ASN A 185 5.01 11.24 -1.69
N ASP A 186 5.48 12.30 -1.06
CA ASP A 186 5.07 12.67 0.30
C ASP A 186 5.02 14.19 0.42
N SER A 187 3.85 14.76 0.25
CA SER A 187 3.62 16.21 0.30
C SER A 187 3.86 16.82 1.68
N SER A 188 4.02 15.99 2.72
CA SER A 188 4.30 16.39 4.11
C SER A 188 5.79 16.55 4.45
N ASN A 189 6.67 16.54 3.46
CA ASN A 189 8.12 16.65 3.67
C ASN A 189 8.75 15.53 4.51
N GLY A 190 8.42 14.28 4.22
CA GLY A 190 9.11 13.10 4.74
C GLY A 190 8.52 12.47 6.01
N LYS A 191 7.29 12.81 6.38
CA LYS A 191 6.58 12.17 7.51
C LYS A 191 5.83 10.90 7.12
N GLY A 192 5.46 10.77 5.83
CA GLY A 192 4.77 9.60 5.32
C GLY A 192 5.67 8.37 5.22
N SER A 193 5.10 7.17 5.31
CA SER A 193 5.88 5.94 5.22
C SER A 193 5.12 4.76 4.61
N ILE A 194 5.90 3.84 4.02
CA ILE A 194 5.49 2.46 3.75
C ILE A 194 6.35 1.58 4.66
N ASP A 195 5.72 0.94 5.66
CA ASP A 195 6.42 0.37 6.83
C ASP A 195 5.98 -1.08 7.11
N TYR A 196 6.94 -1.95 7.39
CA TYR A 196 6.71 -3.35 7.80
C TYR A 196 6.02 -3.49 9.17
N ASN A 197 5.91 -2.39 9.95
CA ASN A 197 5.20 -2.30 11.23
C ASN A 197 5.69 -3.28 12.32
N GLY A 198 6.99 -3.55 12.37
CA GLY A 198 7.58 -4.50 13.33
C GLY A 198 7.35 -5.98 13.00
N VAL A 199 6.80 -6.29 11.84
CA VAL A 199 6.48 -7.67 11.42
C VAL A 199 7.65 -8.24 10.63
N GLU A 200 8.50 -9.03 11.26
CA GLU A 200 9.75 -9.57 10.66
C GLU A 200 9.52 -10.44 9.41
N SER A 201 8.35 -11.05 9.27
CA SER A 201 7.99 -11.79 8.06
C SER A 201 7.67 -10.89 6.85
N VAL A 202 7.55 -9.58 7.04
CA VAL A 202 7.37 -8.59 5.97
C VAL A 202 8.74 -8.01 5.62
N TYR A 203 9.45 -8.70 4.74
CA TYR A 203 10.85 -8.44 4.44
C TYR A 203 11.08 -7.11 3.75
N THR A 204 10.13 -6.66 2.93
CA THR A 204 10.30 -5.55 2.00
C THR A 204 9.20 -4.50 2.16
N ALA A 205 9.53 -3.21 2.10
CA ALA A 205 8.48 -2.18 1.98
C ALA A 205 7.90 -2.17 0.56
N VAL A 206 8.72 -2.05 -0.48
CA VAL A 206 8.29 -2.09 -1.89
C VAL A 206 9.09 -3.13 -2.67
N LYS A 207 8.40 -4.15 -3.16
CA LYS A 207 8.98 -5.22 -3.98
C LYS A 207 8.60 -5.04 -5.44
N LEU A 208 9.57 -5.14 -6.33
CA LEU A 208 9.34 -5.11 -7.76
C LEU A 208 9.36 -6.54 -8.30
N THR A 209 8.30 -6.90 -8.98
CA THR A 209 8.05 -8.21 -9.59
C THR A 209 7.94 -9.36 -8.59
N ASP A 210 7.07 -10.28 -8.86
CA ASP A 210 7.02 -11.58 -8.20
C ASP A 210 7.86 -12.56 -9.01
N GLY A 211 8.53 -13.50 -8.36
CA GLY A 211 9.36 -14.51 -9.01
C GLY A 211 8.67 -15.39 -10.05
N ASN A 212 7.35 -15.31 -10.14
CA ASN A 212 6.53 -15.97 -11.15
C ASN A 212 6.04 -15.05 -12.25
N ASP A 213 6.36 -13.75 -12.20
CA ASP A 213 6.04 -12.84 -13.28
C ASP A 213 6.86 -13.21 -14.52
N THR A 214 6.18 -13.76 -15.52
CA THR A 214 6.77 -14.11 -16.82
C THR A 214 6.37 -13.04 -17.83
N GLY A 215 7.31 -12.47 -18.53
CA GLY A 215 7.07 -11.41 -19.51
C GLY A 215 8.32 -10.56 -19.66
N SER A 216 8.30 -9.60 -20.57
CA SER A 216 9.41 -8.70 -20.86
C SER A 216 9.15 -7.26 -20.39
N GLU A 217 7.95 -6.96 -19.93
CA GLU A 217 7.58 -5.61 -19.49
C GLU A 217 8.33 -5.21 -18.22
N VAL A 218 8.71 -3.95 -18.14
CA VAL A 218 9.48 -3.40 -17.04
C VAL A 218 8.57 -2.97 -15.90
N ALA A 219 8.88 -3.38 -14.66
CA ALA A 219 8.27 -2.80 -13.46
C ALA A 219 9.03 -1.53 -13.07
N LYS A 220 8.30 -0.44 -12.80
CA LYS A 220 8.90 0.87 -12.52
C LYS A 220 8.55 1.38 -11.13
N LEU A 221 9.54 1.94 -10.45
CA LEU A 221 9.38 2.62 -9.17
C LEU A 221 10.10 3.97 -9.21
N THR A 222 9.38 5.03 -8.87
CA THR A 222 9.95 6.36 -8.61
C THR A 222 9.64 6.76 -7.19
N VAL A 223 10.66 7.13 -6.41
CA VAL A 223 10.50 7.64 -5.03
C VAL A 223 10.93 9.09 -5.01
N ASN A 224 9.97 9.98 -4.76
CA ASN A 224 10.19 11.42 -4.63
C ASN A 224 10.24 11.88 -3.17
N GLY A 225 9.66 11.10 -2.24
CA GLY A 225 9.59 11.44 -0.82
C GLY A 225 9.12 10.28 0.05
N GLY A 226 8.98 10.55 1.36
CA GLY A 226 8.55 9.57 2.34
C GLY A 226 9.64 8.58 2.77
N THR A 227 9.27 7.62 3.61
CA THR A 227 10.16 6.57 4.12
C THR A 227 9.69 5.19 3.66
N LEU A 228 10.55 4.42 3.03
CA LEU A 228 10.32 3.01 2.70
C LEU A 228 11.14 2.14 3.64
N LYS A 229 10.46 1.35 4.51
CA LYS A 229 11.10 0.54 5.54
C LYS A 229 10.52 -0.86 5.61
N GLY A 230 11.27 -1.85 5.19
CA GLY A 230 10.97 -3.27 5.41
C GLY A 230 11.84 -3.88 6.52
N TYR A 231 11.65 -5.16 6.82
CA TYR A 231 12.51 -5.83 7.78
C TYR A 231 13.94 -5.98 7.23
N TYR A 232 14.09 -6.67 6.10
CA TYR A 232 15.39 -6.82 5.44
C TYR A 232 15.65 -5.77 4.37
N TYR A 233 14.60 -5.25 3.68
CA TYR A 233 14.75 -4.39 2.51
C TYR A 233 13.75 -3.23 2.51
N GLY A 234 14.23 -2.03 2.25
CA GLY A 234 13.36 -0.92 1.87
C GLY A 234 12.77 -1.15 0.47
N ILE A 235 13.65 -1.49 -0.48
CA ILE A 235 13.27 -1.85 -1.85
C ILE A 235 13.95 -3.17 -2.20
N SER A 236 13.21 -4.09 -2.81
CA SER A 236 13.79 -5.32 -3.35
C SER A 236 13.17 -5.73 -4.67
N GLY A 237 13.82 -6.65 -5.35
CA GLY A 237 13.30 -7.37 -6.49
C GLY A 237 13.36 -8.87 -6.29
N ASN A 238 13.06 -9.62 -7.34
CA ASN A 238 13.17 -11.08 -7.32
C ASN A 238 13.64 -11.64 -8.67
N GLY A 239 14.78 -12.29 -8.63
CA GLY A 239 15.41 -12.94 -9.80
C GLY A 239 16.06 -11.96 -10.76
N THR A 240 16.94 -12.48 -11.61
CA THR A 240 17.75 -11.69 -12.58
C THR A 240 17.12 -11.64 -13.98
N ARG A 241 15.97 -12.26 -14.18
CA ARG A 241 15.42 -12.48 -15.53
C ARG A 241 14.76 -11.24 -16.13
N HIS A 242 14.42 -10.26 -15.32
CA HIS A 242 13.45 -9.25 -15.70
C HIS A 242 13.96 -7.86 -15.37
N GLY A 243 13.92 -6.99 -16.35
CA GLY A 243 14.27 -5.59 -16.20
C GLY A 243 13.36 -4.86 -15.20
N THR A 244 13.95 -3.98 -14.42
CA THR A 244 13.26 -3.03 -13.57
C THR A 244 13.84 -1.65 -13.79
N GLU A 245 13.06 -0.62 -13.51
CA GLU A 245 13.53 0.77 -13.53
C GLU A 245 13.18 1.41 -12.19
N VAL A 246 14.20 1.73 -11.42
CA VAL A 246 14.07 2.33 -10.08
C VAL A 246 14.75 3.68 -10.08
N VAL A 247 14.04 4.73 -9.70
CA VAL A 247 14.54 6.10 -9.59
C VAL A 247 14.28 6.63 -8.19
N ILE A 248 15.33 7.02 -7.48
CA ILE A 248 15.25 7.65 -6.15
C ILE A 248 15.62 9.12 -6.31
N ASN A 249 14.62 10.00 -6.26
CA ASN A 249 14.79 11.44 -6.30
C ASN A 249 14.88 12.06 -4.90
N GLY A 250 14.30 11.37 -3.89
CA GLY A 250 14.24 11.85 -2.52
C GLY A 250 13.76 10.78 -1.55
N GLY A 251 13.43 11.22 -0.32
CA GLY A 251 12.96 10.32 0.73
C GLY A 251 14.06 9.51 1.42
N ALA A 252 13.65 8.53 2.22
CA ALA A 252 14.52 7.65 2.97
C ALA A 252 14.22 6.18 2.68
N ILE A 253 15.20 5.43 2.26
CA ILE A 253 15.10 3.99 2.01
C ILE A 253 15.93 3.28 3.07
N THR A 254 15.32 2.39 3.84
CA THR A 254 15.98 1.74 4.97
C THR A 254 15.47 0.32 5.23
N ALA A 255 16.24 -0.43 6.01
CA ALA A 255 15.85 -1.72 6.55
C ALA A 255 15.86 -1.67 8.08
N ALA A 256 14.99 -2.43 8.71
CA ALA A 256 14.87 -2.49 10.17
C ALA A 256 15.86 -3.46 10.81
N ASN A 257 16.22 -4.54 10.12
CA ASN A 257 17.24 -5.46 10.59
C ASN A 257 18.59 -4.76 10.63
N THR A 258 19.13 -4.58 11.83
CA THR A 258 20.35 -3.80 12.08
C THR A 258 21.64 -4.59 11.87
N GLU A 259 21.56 -5.86 11.59
CA GLU A 259 22.71 -6.76 11.37
C GLU A 259 22.89 -7.12 9.90
N GLU A 260 21.78 -7.47 9.22
CA GLU A 260 21.79 -8.06 7.89
C GLU A 260 20.91 -7.34 6.87
N GLY A 261 20.36 -6.16 7.22
CA GLY A 261 19.47 -5.41 6.35
C GLY A 261 20.22 -4.75 5.18
N THR A 262 19.53 -4.64 4.06
CA THR A 262 19.99 -3.90 2.86
C THR A 262 18.92 -2.90 2.46
N ALA A 263 19.24 -1.62 2.35
CA ALA A 263 18.22 -0.64 2.02
C ALA A 263 17.65 -0.87 0.61
N ILE A 264 18.49 -1.13 -0.39
CA ILE A 264 18.06 -1.49 -1.75
C ILE A 264 18.79 -2.76 -2.19
N TYR A 265 18.05 -3.84 -2.36
CA TYR A 265 18.51 -5.08 -2.95
C TYR A 265 18.04 -5.15 -4.41
N HIS A 266 18.99 -5.07 -5.37
CA HIS A 266 18.70 -5.01 -6.80
C HIS A 266 19.23 -6.24 -7.54
N PRO A 267 18.44 -7.32 -7.64
CA PRO A 267 18.85 -8.56 -8.30
C PRO A 267 18.52 -8.60 -9.80
N GLN A 268 17.63 -7.71 -10.29
CA GLN A 268 17.16 -7.72 -11.66
C GLN A 268 18.14 -7.06 -12.62
N ASP A 269 18.15 -7.57 -13.84
CA ASP A 269 18.76 -6.89 -14.98
C ASP A 269 17.90 -5.66 -15.32
N GLY A 270 18.35 -4.47 -14.91
CA GLY A 270 17.60 -3.25 -15.06
C GLY A 270 18.37 -2.02 -14.60
N LEU A 271 17.66 -0.95 -14.34
CA LEU A 271 18.25 0.34 -14.00
C LEU A 271 17.89 0.76 -12.58
N LEU A 272 18.89 1.19 -11.83
CA LEU A 272 18.74 1.87 -10.55
C LEU A 272 19.44 3.23 -10.62
N THR A 273 18.69 4.32 -10.45
CA THR A 273 19.24 5.68 -10.46
C THR A 273 18.95 6.36 -9.13
N VAL A 274 19.97 6.88 -8.49
CA VAL A 274 19.89 7.67 -7.26
C VAL A 274 20.24 9.11 -7.57
N ASN A 275 19.23 9.99 -7.57
CA ASN A 275 19.35 11.43 -7.81
C ASN A 275 19.32 12.24 -6.51
N GLY A 276 18.96 11.62 -5.38
CA GLY A 276 18.81 12.29 -4.09
C GLY A 276 18.38 11.35 -2.97
N GLY A 277 17.99 11.93 -1.84
CA GLY A 277 17.50 11.17 -0.68
C GLY A 277 18.60 10.48 0.12
N THR A 278 18.16 9.58 1.01
CA THR A 278 19.05 8.80 1.89
C THR A 278 18.74 7.31 1.75
N VAL A 279 19.75 6.53 1.50
CA VAL A 279 19.71 5.06 1.41
C VAL A 279 20.60 4.49 2.51
N SER A 280 20.02 3.89 3.56
CA SER A 280 20.78 3.60 4.78
C SER A 280 20.30 2.31 5.48
N ALA A 281 21.19 1.34 5.59
CA ALA A 281 21.03 0.07 6.29
C ALA A 281 22.44 -0.54 6.55
N PRO A 282 22.58 -1.71 7.19
CA PRO A 282 23.87 -2.42 7.25
C PRO A 282 24.57 -2.55 5.91
N THR A 283 23.80 -2.74 4.82
CA THR A 283 24.24 -2.53 3.44
C THR A 283 23.37 -1.48 2.78
N GLY A 284 23.94 -0.43 2.23
CA GLY A 284 23.18 0.62 1.57
C GLY A 284 22.48 0.09 0.32
N ILE A 285 23.24 -0.23 -0.71
CA ILE A 285 22.74 -0.84 -1.96
C ILE A 285 23.53 -2.12 -2.23
N GLU A 286 22.84 -3.20 -2.57
CA GLU A 286 23.47 -4.39 -3.12
C GLU A 286 23.00 -4.63 -4.55
N MET A 287 23.95 -4.54 -5.48
CA MET A 287 23.75 -4.79 -6.90
C MET A 287 24.15 -6.22 -7.23
N ARG A 288 23.20 -6.98 -7.79
CA ARG A 288 23.46 -8.37 -8.25
C ARG A 288 23.43 -8.48 -9.78
N SER A 289 22.87 -7.47 -10.46
CA SER A 289 22.74 -7.37 -11.91
C SER A 289 22.34 -5.95 -12.31
N GLY A 290 22.44 -5.60 -13.59
CA GLY A 290 21.97 -4.35 -14.16
C GLY A 290 22.90 -3.17 -13.92
N THR A 291 22.36 -1.95 -14.00
CA THR A 291 23.17 -0.72 -13.92
C THR A 291 22.69 0.16 -12.76
N LEU A 292 23.63 0.52 -11.88
CA LEU A 292 23.47 1.57 -10.89
C LEU A 292 24.09 2.87 -11.39
N THR A 293 23.36 3.98 -11.30
CA THR A 293 23.86 5.34 -11.48
C THR A 293 23.56 6.17 -10.25
N VAL A 294 24.59 6.70 -9.60
CA VAL A 294 24.45 7.61 -8.46
C VAL A 294 24.83 9.02 -8.92
N ASN A 295 23.87 9.92 -8.97
CA ASN A 295 24.08 11.31 -9.34
C ASN A 295 24.20 12.23 -8.12
N ALA A 296 23.46 11.91 -7.05
CA ALA A 296 23.47 12.65 -5.78
C ALA A 296 22.89 11.78 -4.65
N GLY A 297 22.69 12.38 -3.46
CA GLY A 297 22.14 11.71 -2.29
C GLY A 297 23.20 11.12 -1.36
N ALA A 298 22.75 10.46 -0.29
CA ALA A 298 23.60 9.83 0.70
C ALA A 298 23.31 8.32 0.78
N ILE A 299 24.29 7.50 0.45
CA ILE A 299 24.21 6.05 0.58
C ILE A 299 25.14 5.62 1.72
N LYS A 300 24.58 4.94 2.72
CA LYS A 300 25.28 4.72 3.97
C LYS A 300 25.13 3.30 4.48
N SER A 301 26.25 2.66 4.85
CA SER A 301 26.23 1.56 5.79
C SER A 301 26.04 2.07 7.22
N THR A 302 25.18 1.43 7.99
CA THR A 302 24.91 1.79 9.40
C THR A 302 25.77 1.06 10.41
N VAL A 303 26.51 0.01 9.98
CA VAL A 303 27.41 -0.74 10.84
C VAL A 303 28.85 -0.25 10.67
N SER A 304 29.67 -0.47 11.69
CA SER A 304 31.07 -0.01 11.76
C SER A 304 32.08 -1.06 11.29
N THR A 305 31.63 -2.28 11.05
CA THR A 305 32.47 -3.40 10.63
C THR A 305 31.98 -3.96 9.31
N PHE A 306 32.92 -4.46 8.52
CA PHE A 306 32.63 -5.22 7.31
C PHE A 306 32.51 -6.72 7.64
N ASP A 307 31.54 -7.39 7.05
CA ASP A 307 31.37 -8.83 7.15
C ASP A 307 30.77 -9.39 5.84
N GLU A 308 31.38 -10.44 5.30
CA GLU A 308 30.83 -11.20 4.16
C GLU A 308 29.80 -12.22 4.64
N LYS A 309 28.78 -11.75 5.34
CA LYS A 309 27.70 -12.59 5.87
C LYS A 309 26.41 -12.36 5.11
N GLY A 310 25.95 -13.39 4.44
CA GLY A 310 24.66 -13.38 3.77
C GLY A 310 23.50 -13.63 4.73
N ASN A 311 22.34 -13.06 4.44
CA ASN A 311 21.12 -13.22 5.24
C ASN A 311 20.19 -14.35 4.75
N GLY A 312 20.60 -15.14 3.77
CA GLY A 312 19.78 -16.20 3.18
C GLY A 312 18.64 -15.71 2.28
N SER A 313 18.36 -14.39 2.26
CA SER A 313 17.33 -13.78 1.43
C SER A 313 17.89 -13.01 0.24
N GLY A 314 19.23 -12.93 0.13
CA GLY A 314 19.88 -12.31 -1.02
C GLY A 314 21.08 -11.43 -0.69
N THR A 315 21.12 -10.79 0.46
CA THR A 315 22.30 -10.01 0.93
C THR A 315 23.51 -10.91 1.08
N THR A 316 24.64 -10.46 0.59
CA THR A 316 25.90 -11.24 0.60
C THR A 316 26.96 -10.67 1.53
N MET A 317 26.81 -9.41 1.96
CA MET A 317 27.77 -8.73 2.83
C MET A 317 27.12 -7.57 3.60
N THR A 318 27.77 -7.13 4.66
CA THR A 318 27.39 -5.93 5.43
C THR A 318 28.59 -5.01 5.62
N GLY A 319 28.37 -3.77 6.01
CA GLY A 319 29.45 -2.80 6.19
C GLY A 319 29.82 -2.07 4.88
N VAL A 320 28.96 -2.06 3.88
CA VAL A 320 29.24 -1.50 2.57
C VAL A 320 28.15 -0.50 2.16
N ALA A 321 28.54 0.68 1.68
CA ALA A 321 27.55 1.60 1.13
C ALA A 321 27.00 1.09 -0.21
N VAL A 322 27.86 0.67 -1.13
CA VAL A 322 27.48 0.03 -2.40
C VAL A 322 28.21 -1.30 -2.54
N ALA A 323 27.50 -2.39 -2.40
CA ALA A 323 28.00 -3.74 -2.60
C ALA A 323 27.72 -4.19 -4.04
N VAL A 324 28.73 -4.76 -4.67
CA VAL A 324 28.67 -5.38 -5.99
C VAL A 324 28.93 -6.87 -5.82
N SER A 325 27.91 -7.69 -6.07
CA SER A 325 28.01 -9.14 -5.93
C SER A 325 27.24 -9.80 -7.05
N GLN A 326 27.88 -10.02 -8.18
CA GLN A 326 27.24 -10.55 -9.37
C GLN A 326 26.52 -11.87 -9.08
N HIS A 327 25.31 -11.98 -9.60
CA HIS A 327 24.53 -13.21 -9.45
C HIS A 327 25.09 -14.30 -10.37
N VAL A 328 24.95 -15.56 -9.95
CA VAL A 328 25.39 -16.75 -10.71
C VAL A 328 24.78 -16.90 -12.12
N THR A 329 23.87 -16.04 -12.52
CA THR A 329 23.31 -15.97 -13.87
C THR A 329 24.17 -15.16 -14.85
N ASP A 330 25.29 -14.59 -14.39
CA ASP A 330 26.29 -13.83 -15.16
C ASP A 330 25.66 -12.71 -16.03
N LYS A 331 24.69 -12.00 -15.49
CA LYS A 331 24.14 -10.80 -16.13
C LYS A 331 25.08 -9.62 -15.93
N ASP A 332 25.16 -8.76 -16.93
CA ASP A 332 25.97 -7.55 -16.86
C ASP A 332 25.65 -6.72 -15.62
N LEU A 333 26.71 -6.23 -14.97
CA LEU A 333 26.61 -5.36 -13.81
C LEU A 333 27.52 -4.15 -14.03
N LYS A 334 26.95 -2.95 -13.86
CA LYS A 334 27.68 -1.69 -14.00
C LYS A 334 27.33 -0.73 -12.88
N VAL A 335 28.35 -0.09 -12.31
CA VAL A 335 28.19 0.97 -11.31
C VAL A 335 28.82 2.25 -11.83
N VAL A 336 28.06 3.36 -11.81
CA VAL A 336 28.49 4.70 -12.21
C VAL A 336 28.22 5.65 -11.06
N ILE A 337 29.26 6.28 -10.54
CA ILE A 337 29.16 7.27 -9.45
C ILE A 337 29.54 8.63 -10.02
N ASN A 338 28.55 9.48 -10.26
CA ASN A 338 28.72 10.84 -10.75
C ASN A 338 28.78 11.87 -9.59
N GLY A 339 28.21 11.51 -8.44
CA GLY A 339 28.14 12.39 -7.26
C GLY A 339 27.53 11.69 -6.05
N GLY A 340 27.15 12.49 -5.04
CA GLY A 340 26.62 11.97 -3.79
C GLY A 340 27.70 11.62 -2.76
N THR A 341 27.27 11.02 -1.66
CA THR A 341 28.16 10.60 -0.56
C THR A 341 27.97 9.12 -0.28
N LEU A 342 29.03 8.35 -0.31
CA LEU A 342 29.08 6.95 0.08
C LEU A 342 29.82 6.82 1.41
N THR A 343 29.19 6.26 2.44
CA THR A 343 29.74 6.18 3.80
C THR A 343 29.59 4.79 4.38
N GLY A 344 30.65 4.25 4.95
CA GLY A 344 30.68 2.95 5.61
C GLY A 344 32.11 2.47 5.82
N PRO A 345 32.32 1.30 6.43
CA PRO A 345 33.61 0.61 6.42
C PRO A 345 34.19 0.50 5.01
N TYR A 346 33.35 0.17 4.04
CA TYR A 346 33.65 0.30 2.62
C TYR A 346 32.62 1.19 1.92
N ALA A 347 33.08 2.16 1.15
CA ALA A 347 32.22 2.99 0.31
C ALA A 347 31.67 2.18 -0.89
N LEU A 348 32.54 1.40 -1.51
CA LEU A 348 32.23 0.47 -2.60
C LEU A 348 33.08 -0.81 -2.40
N TYR A 349 32.44 -1.95 -2.54
CA TYR A 349 33.11 -3.25 -2.45
C TYR A 349 32.52 -4.19 -3.50
N GLU A 350 33.42 -4.82 -4.27
CA GLU A 350 33.05 -5.86 -5.23
C GLU A 350 33.49 -7.21 -4.66
N LYS A 351 32.56 -8.14 -4.63
CA LYS A 351 32.83 -9.52 -4.25
C LYS A 351 33.10 -10.34 -5.50
N ASP A 352 34.28 -10.93 -5.54
CA ASP A 352 34.72 -11.88 -6.57
C ASP A 352 33.94 -13.23 -6.48
#